data_10d2bce5db48c9d060cb36dcaebc4dc5
#
_entry.id   10d2bce5db48c9d060cb36dcaebc4dc5
#
_cell.length_a   1.000
_cell.length_b   1.000
_cell.length_c   1.000
_cell.angle_alpha   90.00
_cell.angle_beta   90.00
_cell.angle_gamma   90.00
#
_symmetry.space_group_name_H-M   'P 1'
#
loop_
_entity.id
_entity.type
_entity.pdbx_description
1 polymer ?
#
loop_
_entity_poly.entity_id
_entity_poly.type
_entity_poly.pdbx_seq_one_letter_code
_entity_poly.pdbx_strand_id
1 'polypeptide(L)'
;MDPPQAHGVWVAMDLVPGADVTTLQRLMRIWTQDIAQLMAGQAPYADFEPEMTATTASLTVTVGIGPRVLGLRGVTAPRPPWLGPLPAFPQIDRLEPHWSGGDLLLQICADSPITVSHAQWVLTKEARTIATVRWVQRGFRQGHGVTNPGETMRNLFGQADGTVNPVRGQDDAVVWCGSSAPRWLQGGTTMVLRRIAMNLETWEEADPLTRDTSLGRRQTDGSPLTGRAETDAPDLAATNGLGLPVIDEFSHVRRSMPHEKELRDRFLRRPYNYDDPPAPGRLTNAGLLFVAYQAELEQFLAVQRRLAEADLLNTWTTPIGSAVFAIPRGCREGEVLAQDLWA
;
A
#
# COMPACT_ATOMS: atom_id res chain seq x y z
N MET A 1 -2.16 -10.08 8.29
CA MET A 1 -3.36 -9.49 7.67
C MET A 1 -4.31 -8.95 8.74
N ASP A 2 -3.73 -8.32 9.75
CA ASP A 2 -4.52 -7.70 10.82
C ASP A 2 -5.18 -6.40 10.32
N PRO A 3 -6.26 -5.92 10.95
CA PRO A 3 -6.92 -4.68 10.56
C PRO A 3 -5.92 -3.51 10.46
N PRO A 4 -6.07 -2.63 9.45
CA PRO A 4 -5.18 -1.47 9.33
C PRO A 4 -5.45 -0.46 10.43
N GLN A 5 -4.38 0.15 10.94
CA GLN A 5 -4.44 1.24 11.90
C GLN A 5 -4.97 2.53 11.26
N ALA A 6 -5.41 3.48 12.09
CA ALA A 6 -6.03 4.72 11.65
C ALA A 6 -5.08 5.67 10.91
N HIS A 7 -3.80 5.68 11.27
CA HIS A 7 -2.79 6.57 10.70
C HIS A 7 -1.61 5.79 10.14
N GLY A 8 -1.02 6.31 9.07
CA GLY A 8 0.18 5.74 8.48
C GLY A 8 1.07 6.81 7.87
N VAL A 9 2.37 6.51 7.81
CA VAL A 9 3.34 7.27 7.04
C VAL A 9 4.24 6.32 6.27
N TRP A 10 4.49 6.67 5.03
CA TRP A 10 5.42 5.98 4.13
C TRP A 10 6.58 6.91 3.86
N VAL A 11 7.79 6.46 4.18
CA VAL A 11 9.03 7.20 4.00
C VAL A 11 9.92 6.41 3.07
N ALA A 12 10.04 6.85 1.82
CA ALA A 12 11.03 6.30 0.90
C ALA A 12 12.35 7.04 1.05
N MET A 13 13.44 6.33 0.95
CA MET A 13 14.78 6.86 1.10
C MET A 13 15.67 6.37 -0.03
N ASP A 14 16.63 7.22 -0.42
CA ASP A 14 17.71 6.88 -1.33
C ASP A 14 19.01 6.70 -0.53
N LEU A 15 19.73 5.61 -0.79
CA LEU A 15 21.04 5.35 -0.18
C LEU A 15 22.05 6.40 -0.63
N VAL A 16 22.88 6.86 0.29
CA VAL A 16 23.95 7.82 -0.04
C VAL A 16 24.95 7.22 -1.02
N PRO A 17 25.65 8.05 -1.81
CA PRO A 17 26.76 7.59 -2.65
C PRO A 17 27.81 6.85 -1.82
N GLY A 18 28.25 5.68 -2.31
CA GLY A 18 29.27 4.87 -1.63
C GLY A 18 28.71 3.91 -0.55
N ALA A 19 27.41 3.88 -0.31
CA ALA A 19 26.79 2.86 0.53
C ALA A 19 27.13 1.45 0.01
N ASP A 20 27.41 0.53 0.94
CA ASP A 20 27.71 -0.87 0.67
C ASP A 20 26.97 -1.80 1.65
N VAL A 21 27.20 -3.10 1.54
CA VAL A 21 26.56 -4.08 2.43
C VAL A 21 26.87 -3.83 3.90
N THR A 22 28.07 -3.39 4.23
CA THR A 22 28.47 -3.14 5.63
C THR A 22 27.64 -2.01 6.22
N THR A 23 27.44 -0.96 5.43
CA THR A 23 26.61 0.19 5.80
C THR A 23 25.15 -0.22 5.99
N LEU A 24 24.63 -1.03 5.05
CA LEU A 24 23.27 -1.56 5.13
C LEU A 24 23.08 -2.47 6.35
N GLN A 25 24.02 -3.41 6.61
CA GLN A 25 23.98 -4.31 7.78
C GLN A 25 23.91 -3.54 9.10
N ARG A 26 24.67 -2.44 9.21
CA ARG A 26 24.65 -1.57 10.39
C ARG A 26 23.26 -0.96 10.59
N LEU A 27 22.66 -0.41 9.52
CA LEU A 27 21.33 0.17 9.59
C LEU A 27 20.28 -0.89 9.96
N MET A 28 20.31 -2.05 9.32
CA MET A 28 19.35 -3.12 9.59
C MET A 28 19.44 -3.64 11.03
N ARG A 29 20.62 -3.72 11.64
CA ARG A 29 20.77 -4.06 13.05
C ARG A 29 20.13 -3.03 13.97
N ILE A 30 20.37 -1.74 13.72
CA ILE A 30 19.77 -0.64 14.49
C ILE A 30 18.24 -0.71 14.34
N TRP A 31 17.74 -0.71 13.13
CA TRP A 31 16.30 -0.76 12.88
C TRP A 31 15.64 -2.02 13.44
N THR A 32 16.29 -3.18 13.41
CA THR A 32 15.74 -4.40 14.00
C THR A 32 15.47 -4.22 15.48
N GLN A 33 16.44 -3.69 16.23
CA GLN A 33 16.32 -3.47 17.65
C GLN A 33 15.30 -2.38 17.97
N ASP A 34 15.39 -1.23 17.31
CA ASP A 34 14.61 -0.06 17.63
C ASP A 34 13.14 -0.22 17.22
N ILE A 35 12.87 -0.86 16.08
CA ILE A 35 11.51 -1.23 15.69
C ILE A 35 10.88 -2.16 16.73
N ALA A 36 11.62 -3.18 17.20
CA ALA A 36 11.10 -4.10 18.21
C ALA A 36 10.80 -3.38 19.54
N GLN A 37 11.67 -2.48 19.97
CA GLN A 37 11.48 -1.68 21.18
C GLN A 37 10.28 -0.72 21.04
N LEU A 38 10.21 0.07 19.98
CA LEU A 38 9.08 0.99 19.71
C LEU A 38 7.75 0.24 19.69
N MET A 39 7.67 -0.91 19.02
CA MET A 39 6.45 -1.72 18.97
C MET A 39 6.10 -2.34 20.33
N ALA A 40 7.07 -2.51 21.23
CA ALA A 40 6.87 -2.97 22.60
C ALA A 40 6.58 -1.83 23.62
N GLY A 41 6.54 -0.58 23.17
CA GLY A 41 6.37 0.57 24.07
C GLY A 41 7.62 0.89 24.90
N GLN A 42 8.78 0.49 24.39
CA GLN A 42 10.09 0.71 25.02
C GLN A 42 10.89 1.71 24.18
N ALA A 43 11.46 2.71 24.82
CA ALA A 43 12.28 3.70 24.13
C ALA A 43 13.59 3.08 23.63
N PRO A 44 13.95 3.23 22.35
CA PRO A 44 15.28 2.93 21.85
C PRO A 44 16.38 3.71 22.58
N TYR A 45 17.61 3.19 22.55
CA TYR A 45 18.74 3.83 23.24
C TYR A 45 19.00 5.29 22.79
N ALA A 46 18.77 5.58 21.52
CA ALA A 46 18.94 6.92 20.94
C ALA A 46 17.65 7.76 20.96
N ASP A 47 16.61 7.30 21.63
CA ASP A 47 15.37 8.06 21.84
C ASP A 47 15.50 8.91 23.12
N PHE A 48 15.38 10.22 22.98
CA PHE A 48 15.49 11.17 24.09
C PHE A 48 14.12 11.63 24.60
N GLU A 49 13.04 11.14 24.02
CA GLU A 49 11.65 11.43 24.40
C GLU A 49 10.88 10.13 24.73
N PRO A 50 11.33 9.36 25.75
CA PRO A 50 10.78 8.03 26.07
C PRO A 50 9.28 8.06 26.43
N GLU A 51 8.76 9.19 26.88
CA GLU A 51 7.34 9.37 27.21
C GLU A 51 6.45 9.21 25.95
N MET A 52 6.97 9.55 24.77
CA MET A 52 6.25 9.43 23.51
C MET A 52 6.16 7.99 23.02
N THR A 53 7.03 7.12 23.50
CA THR A 53 7.07 5.69 23.14
C THR A 53 6.15 4.83 24.00
N ALA A 54 5.82 5.27 25.22
CA ALA A 54 5.06 4.50 26.20
C ALA A 54 3.67 4.01 25.70
N THR A 55 3.08 4.72 24.73
CA THR A 55 1.80 4.33 24.11
C THR A 55 2.08 3.74 22.74
N THR A 56 1.93 2.42 22.58
CA THR A 56 2.17 1.72 21.31
C THR A 56 1.11 2.01 20.26
N ALA A 57 -0.15 2.23 20.64
CA ALA A 57 -1.28 2.49 19.74
C ALA A 57 -1.30 1.52 18.55
N SER A 58 -1.08 0.24 18.78
CA SER A 58 -1.01 -0.81 17.74
C SER A 58 0.10 -0.55 16.69
N LEU A 59 1.20 0.08 17.06
CA LEU A 59 2.30 0.43 16.15
C LEU A 59 2.80 -0.79 15.38
N THR A 60 2.91 -0.65 14.08
CA THR A 60 3.59 -1.60 13.19
C THR A 60 4.55 -0.87 12.28
N VAL A 61 5.70 -1.49 12.02
CA VAL A 61 6.70 -0.98 11.08
C VAL A 61 7.03 -2.06 10.07
N THR A 62 6.93 -1.71 8.79
CA THR A 62 7.32 -2.56 7.67
C THR A 62 8.48 -1.91 6.93
N VAL A 63 9.53 -2.69 6.65
CA VAL A 63 10.69 -2.22 5.90
C VAL A 63 10.67 -2.82 4.50
N GLY A 64 10.75 -1.95 3.49
CA GLY A 64 10.81 -2.33 2.08
C GLY A 64 12.22 -2.17 1.50
N ILE A 65 12.59 -3.10 0.66
CA ILE A 65 13.87 -3.17 -0.06
C ILE A 65 13.63 -2.83 -1.53
N GLY A 66 14.21 -1.75 -2.00
CA GLY A 66 14.17 -1.33 -3.40
C GLY A 66 15.26 -1.98 -4.26
N PRO A 67 15.20 -1.79 -5.58
CA PRO A 67 16.05 -2.51 -6.54
C PRO A 67 17.55 -2.21 -6.39
N ARG A 68 17.93 -0.99 -6.00
CA ARG A 68 19.33 -0.59 -5.88
C ARG A 68 20.07 -1.29 -4.75
N VAL A 69 19.34 -1.66 -3.67
CA VAL A 69 19.92 -2.41 -2.55
C VAL A 69 20.54 -3.73 -3.01
N LEU A 70 19.87 -4.42 -3.95
CA LEU A 70 20.35 -5.70 -4.51
C LEU A 70 21.58 -5.54 -5.44
N GLY A 71 21.94 -4.31 -5.78
CA GLY A 71 23.16 -3.98 -6.55
C GLY A 71 24.31 -3.46 -5.70
N LEU A 72 24.17 -3.39 -4.37
CA LEU A 72 25.23 -2.92 -3.50
C LEU A 72 26.40 -3.91 -3.47
N ARG A 73 27.61 -3.37 -3.41
CA ARG A 73 28.80 -4.19 -3.26
C ARG A 73 28.72 -5.03 -1.97
N GLY A 74 28.86 -6.35 -2.11
CA GLY A 74 28.81 -7.33 -1.03
C GLY A 74 27.43 -7.88 -0.71
N VAL A 75 26.37 -7.42 -1.36
CA VAL A 75 25.06 -8.10 -1.36
C VAL A 75 25.14 -9.30 -2.30
N THR A 76 24.83 -10.49 -1.81
CA THR A 76 24.92 -11.76 -2.53
C THR A 76 23.57 -12.24 -3.03
N ALA A 77 22.49 -11.73 -2.47
CA ALA A 77 21.14 -12.12 -2.80
C ALA A 77 20.79 -11.79 -4.27
N PRO A 78 20.15 -12.72 -5.00
CA PRO A 78 19.73 -12.45 -6.38
C PRO A 78 18.58 -11.44 -6.40
N ARG A 79 18.68 -10.49 -7.32
CA ARG A 79 17.60 -9.53 -7.57
C ARG A 79 16.47 -10.21 -8.34
N PRO A 80 15.22 -10.23 -7.86
CA PRO A 80 14.08 -10.68 -8.62
C PRO A 80 13.90 -9.81 -9.88
N PRO A 81 13.56 -10.39 -11.05
CA PRO A 81 13.39 -9.62 -12.30
C PRO A 81 12.31 -8.51 -12.20
N TRP A 82 11.29 -8.74 -11.38
CA TRP A 82 10.18 -7.81 -11.18
C TRP A 82 10.53 -6.63 -10.25
N LEU A 83 11.62 -6.70 -9.47
CA LEU A 83 11.96 -5.64 -8.53
C LEU A 83 12.55 -4.43 -9.29
N GLY A 84 11.68 -3.48 -9.57
CA GLY A 84 11.98 -2.28 -10.35
C GLY A 84 10.71 -1.45 -10.56
N PRO A 85 10.76 -0.41 -11.38
CA PRO A 85 9.57 0.34 -11.76
C PRO A 85 8.53 -0.57 -12.42
N LEU A 86 7.24 -0.28 -12.16
CA LEU A 86 6.15 -0.94 -12.89
C LEU A 86 6.26 -0.65 -14.39
N PRO A 87 5.71 -1.51 -15.26
CA PRO A 87 5.48 -1.18 -16.66
C PRO A 87 4.70 0.13 -16.79
N ALA A 88 4.94 0.89 -17.85
CA ALA A 88 4.25 2.14 -18.11
C ALA A 88 2.77 1.90 -18.44
N PHE A 89 1.89 2.71 -17.86
CA PHE A 89 0.46 2.79 -18.16
C PHE A 89 0.13 4.21 -18.68
N PRO A 90 0.60 4.59 -19.89
CA PRO A 90 0.57 5.98 -20.37
C PRO A 90 -0.84 6.54 -20.51
N GLN A 91 -1.86 5.69 -20.59
CA GLN A 91 -3.27 6.09 -20.68
C GLN A 91 -3.74 6.77 -19.39
N ILE A 92 -3.26 6.28 -18.23
CA ILE A 92 -3.75 6.72 -16.92
C ILE A 92 -2.68 7.40 -16.07
N ASP A 93 -1.41 7.03 -16.23
CA ASP A 93 -0.31 7.51 -15.38
C ASP A 93 0.13 8.93 -15.77
N ARG A 94 0.36 9.74 -14.73
CA ARG A 94 1.05 11.04 -14.79
C ARG A 94 2.09 11.10 -13.69
N LEU A 95 3.01 10.10 -13.71
CA LEU A 95 3.96 9.88 -12.61
C LEU A 95 4.93 11.04 -12.47
N GLU A 96 5.07 11.51 -11.25
CA GLU A 96 6.05 12.51 -10.83
C GLU A 96 7.25 11.80 -10.22
N PRO A 97 8.48 12.06 -10.71
CA PRO A 97 9.67 11.32 -10.25
C PRO A 97 9.91 11.42 -8.74
N HIS A 98 9.57 12.55 -8.12
CA HIS A 98 9.76 12.72 -6.68
C HIS A 98 8.80 11.89 -5.82
N TRP A 99 7.66 11.43 -6.37
CA TRP A 99 6.72 10.52 -5.69
C TRP A 99 6.94 9.05 -6.06
N SER A 100 8.04 8.71 -6.73
CA SER A 100 8.23 7.39 -7.30
C SER A 100 9.54 6.75 -6.86
N GLY A 101 9.51 5.42 -6.67
CA GLY A 101 10.69 4.61 -6.32
C GLY A 101 11.23 4.87 -4.92
N GLY A 102 12.46 4.47 -4.72
CA GLY A 102 13.24 4.54 -3.48
C GLY A 102 14.10 3.29 -3.30
N ASP A 103 15.20 3.41 -2.56
CA ASP A 103 16.09 2.28 -2.23
C ASP A 103 15.62 1.54 -0.99
N LEU A 104 15.10 2.27 -0.01
CA LEU A 104 14.50 1.75 1.22
C LEU A 104 13.13 2.39 1.43
N LEU A 105 12.23 1.66 2.09
CA LEU A 105 10.94 2.16 2.52
C LEU A 105 10.73 1.84 3.99
N LEU A 106 10.22 2.82 4.75
CA LEU A 106 9.55 2.59 6.02
C LEU A 106 8.05 2.83 5.84
N GLN A 107 7.22 1.83 6.15
CA GLN A 107 5.80 2.01 6.37
C GLN A 107 5.55 1.91 7.87
N ILE A 108 5.10 2.99 8.47
CA ILE A 108 4.87 3.11 9.92
C ILE A 108 3.39 3.39 10.12
N CYS A 109 2.66 2.50 10.79
CA CYS A 109 1.23 2.64 11.02
C CYS A 109 0.91 2.49 12.51
N ALA A 110 0.02 3.33 13.04
CA ALA A 110 -0.50 3.26 14.40
C ALA A 110 -1.90 3.90 14.49
N ASP A 111 -2.60 3.68 15.61
CA ASP A 111 -3.88 4.32 15.89
C ASP A 111 -3.73 5.73 16.49
N SER A 112 -2.50 6.20 16.67
CA SER A 112 -2.15 7.55 17.15
C SER A 112 -1.22 8.25 16.15
N PRO A 113 -1.55 9.47 15.69
CA PRO A 113 -0.67 10.23 14.81
C PRO A 113 0.62 10.68 15.51
N ILE A 114 0.59 10.84 16.85
CA ILE A 114 1.77 11.15 17.66
C ILE A 114 2.75 9.98 17.61
N THR A 115 2.27 8.77 17.85
CA THR A 115 3.08 7.53 17.79
C THR A 115 3.71 7.33 16.41
N VAL A 116 2.93 7.55 15.33
CA VAL A 116 3.45 7.50 13.95
C VAL A 116 4.56 8.53 13.73
N SER A 117 4.34 9.77 14.19
CA SER A 117 5.30 10.87 14.01
C SER A 117 6.60 10.62 14.78
N HIS A 118 6.49 10.14 16.00
CA HIS A 118 7.64 9.84 16.85
C HIS A 118 8.46 8.67 16.29
N ALA A 119 7.82 7.55 15.95
CA ALA A 119 8.50 6.41 15.34
C ALA A 119 9.17 6.79 14.00
N GLN A 120 8.53 7.63 13.19
CA GLN A 120 9.13 8.17 11.97
C GLN A 120 10.41 8.95 12.30
N TRP A 121 10.36 9.84 13.28
CA TRP A 121 11.50 10.66 13.67
C TRP A 121 12.68 9.78 14.14
N VAL A 122 12.44 8.86 15.05
CA VAL A 122 13.47 7.96 15.59
C VAL A 122 14.15 7.20 14.44
N LEU A 123 13.38 6.47 13.63
CA LEU A 123 13.93 5.60 12.59
C LEU A 123 14.59 6.37 11.42
N THR A 124 14.08 7.56 11.05
CA THR A 124 14.73 8.36 10.00
C THR A 124 15.99 9.06 10.50
N LYS A 125 16.00 9.51 11.74
CA LYS A 125 17.20 10.09 12.39
C LYS A 125 18.38 9.15 12.33
N GLU A 126 18.17 7.86 12.56
CA GLU A 126 19.21 6.83 12.53
C GLU A 126 19.72 6.51 11.14
N ALA A 127 18.88 6.62 10.14
CA ALA A 127 19.27 6.41 8.76
C ALA A 127 20.07 7.58 8.15
N ARG A 128 20.10 8.76 8.78
CA ARG A 128 20.59 10.03 8.18
C ARG A 128 22.01 10.02 7.59
N THR A 129 22.89 9.12 8.05
CA THR A 129 24.27 8.97 7.53
C THR A 129 24.35 7.94 6.40
N ILE A 130 23.29 7.20 6.14
CA ILE A 130 23.25 6.02 5.27
C ILE A 130 22.26 6.24 4.11
N ALA A 131 21.18 6.97 4.38
CA ALA A 131 20.15 7.26 3.42
C ALA A 131 19.58 8.67 3.62
N THR A 132 19.05 9.23 2.55
CA THR A 132 18.33 10.52 2.53
C THR A 132 16.87 10.29 2.19
N VAL A 133 15.99 11.04 2.81
CA VAL A 133 14.56 10.97 2.51
C VAL A 133 14.33 11.43 1.08
N ARG A 134 13.68 10.58 0.28
CA ARG A 134 13.27 10.86 -1.09
C ARG A 134 11.87 11.48 -1.14
N TRP A 135 10.91 10.83 -0.47
CA TRP A 135 9.55 11.35 -0.30
C TRP A 135 8.92 10.80 0.98
N VAL A 136 7.94 11.54 1.46
CA VAL A 136 7.13 11.15 2.61
C VAL A 136 5.66 11.32 2.23
N GLN A 137 4.84 10.31 2.41
CA GLN A 137 3.39 10.41 2.29
C GLN A 137 2.74 9.98 3.61
N ARG A 138 1.95 10.88 4.18
CA ARG A 138 1.07 10.56 5.31
C ARG A 138 -0.28 10.12 4.79
N GLY A 139 -0.93 9.22 5.53
CA GLY A 139 -2.26 8.77 5.20
C GLY A 139 -3.09 8.52 6.45
N PHE A 140 -4.39 8.50 6.26
CA PHE A 140 -5.35 8.27 7.33
C PHE A 140 -6.50 7.38 6.86
N ARG A 141 -7.13 6.74 7.83
CA ARG A 141 -8.35 5.95 7.69
C ARG A 141 -9.32 6.35 8.79
N GLN A 142 -10.55 5.87 8.73
CA GLN A 142 -11.46 5.96 9.87
C GLN A 142 -10.85 5.21 11.05
N GLY A 143 -10.79 5.87 12.20
CA GLY A 143 -10.22 5.31 13.42
C GLY A 143 -11.13 4.24 14.05
N HIS A 144 -10.55 3.40 14.89
CA HIS A 144 -11.32 2.44 15.67
C HIS A 144 -12.37 3.14 16.54
N GLY A 145 -13.59 2.60 16.57
CA GLY A 145 -14.71 3.14 17.33
C GLY A 145 -15.42 4.35 16.71
N VAL A 146 -14.97 4.82 15.54
CA VAL A 146 -15.64 5.90 14.79
C VAL A 146 -16.76 5.34 13.91
N THR A 147 -16.60 4.11 13.43
CA THR A 147 -17.57 3.38 12.61
C THR A 147 -18.13 2.19 13.38
N ASN A 148 -19.25 1.64 12.91
CA ASN A 148 -19.80 0.41 13.47
C ASN A 148 -18.82 -0.76 13.25
N PRO A 149 -18.77 -1.75 14.17
CA PRO A 149 -17.96 -2.94 13.98
C PRO A 149 -18.28 -3.63 12.65
N GLY A 150 -17.25 -3.88 11.85
CA GLY A 150 -17.38 -4.53 10.53
C GLY A 150 -17.70 -3.58 9.37
N GLU A 151 -17.91 -2.29 9.63
CA GLU A 151 -18.11 -1.30 8.57
C GLU A 151 -16.81 -1.06 7.80
N THR A 152 -16.88 -1.13 6.46
CA THR A 152 -15.74 -0.85 5.58
C THR A 152 -15.46 0.65 5.55
N MET A 153 -14.17 1.02 5.60
CA MET A 153 -13.75 2.41 5.46
C MET A 153 -14.24 3.03 4.15
N ARG A 154 -14.44 4.35 4.15
CA ARG A 154 -14.70 5.11 2.93
C ARG A 154 -13.44 5.83 2.45
N ASN A 155 -13.22 5.82 1.13
CA ASN A 155 -12.27 6.71 0.51
C ASN A 155 -12.86 8.13 0.36
N LEU A 156 -12.07 9.08 -0.16
CA LEU A 156 -12.51 10.48 -0.25
C LEU A 156 -13.56 10.74 -1.34
N PHE A 157 -13.86 9.77 -2.21
CA PHE A 157 -15.06 9.79 -3.05
C PHE A 157 -16.32 9.32 -2.31
N GLY A 158 -16.20 8.91 -1.06
CA GLY A 158 -17.31 8.37 -0.27
C GLY A 158 -17.62 6.89 -0.53
N GLN A 159 -16.80 6.20 -1.32
CA GLN A 159 -16.99 4.78 -1.66
C GLN A 159 -16.50 3.87 -0.53
N ALA A 160 -17.22 2.77 -0.23
CA ALA A 160 -16.72 1.71 0.63
C ALA A 160 -15.52 1.02 -0.05
N ASP A 161 -14.33 1.10 0.59
CA ASP A 161 -13.07 0.64 0.01
C ASP A 161 -12.38 -0.38 0.92
N GLY A 162 -12.35 -1.63 0.49
CA GLY A 162 -11.74 -2.72 1.24
C GLY A 162 -12.65 -3.90 1.56
N THR A 163 -13.87 -3.93 1.02
CA THR A 163 -14.89 -4.96 1.27
C THR A 163 -14.36 -6.39 1.08
N VAL A 164 -13.55 -6.63 0.05
CA VAL A 164 -12.99 -7.95 -0.27
C VAL A 164 -11.47 -7.89 -0.21
N ASN A 165 -10.89 -8.61 0.75
CA ASN A 165 -9.46 -8.81 0.91
C ASN A 165 -9.16 -10.29 1.21
N PRO A 166 -7.93 -10.76 0.95
CA PRO A 166 -7.48 -12.07 1.39
C PRO A 166 -7.64 -12.27 2.90
N VAL A 167 -8.09 -13.46 3.28
CA VAL A 167 -8.34 -13.86 4.68
C VAL A 167 -7.13 -14.63 5.21
N ARG A 168 -6.61 -14.19 6.36
CA ARG A 168 -5.48 -14.85 7.04
C ARG A 168 -5.79 -16.33 7.30
N GLY A 169 -4.82 -17.19 7.02
CA GLY A 169 -4.94 -18.65 7.19
C GLY A 169 -5.65 -19.37 6.05
N GLN A 170 -6.45 -18.67 5.22
CA GLN A 170 -7.11 -19.23 4.04
C GLN A 170 -6.41 -18.82 2.74
N ASP A 171 -6.03 -17.57 2.64
CA ASP A 171 -5.47 -16.96 1.43
C ASP A 171 -3.99 -16.59 1.60
N ASP A 172 -3.27 -17.22 2.53
CA ASP A 172 -1.88 -16.87 2.86
C ASP A 172 -0.96 -16.94 1.63
N ALA A 173 -1.17 -17.90 0.74
CA ALA A 173 -0.42 -18.07 -0.50
C ALA A 173 -0.64 -16.91 -1.51
N VAL A 174 -1.71 -16.13 -1.37
CA VAL A 174 -1.94 -14.94 -2.18
C VAL A 174 -0.99 -13.81 -1.78
N VAL A 175 -0.59 -13.76 -0.51
CA VAL A 175 0.17 -12.62 0.06
C VAL A 175 1.63 -12.98 0.30
N TRP A 176 1.93 -14.17 0.81
CA TRP A 176 3.27 -14.54 1.25
C TRP A 176 4.05 -15.30 0.17
N CYS A 177 5.28 -14.87 -0.09
CA CYS A 177 6.18 -15.51 -1.02
C CYS A 177 6.53 -16.95 -0.58
N GLY A 178 6.24 -17.90 -1.44
CA GLY A 178 6.54 -19.32 -1.23
C GLY A 178 7.96 -19.71 -1.62
N SER A 179 8.18 -21.04 -1.78
CA SER A 179 9.48 -21.63 -2.12
C SER A 179 9.99 -21.28 -3.53
N SER A 180 9.15 -20.79 -4.43
CA SER A 180 9.53 -20.28 -5.75
C SER A 180 10.29 -18.96 -5.70
N ALA A 181 10.11 -18.19 -4.63
CA ALA A 181 10.81 -16.93 -4.44
C ALA A 181 12.28 -17.17 -4.01
N PRO A 182 13.18 -16.21 -4.29
CA PRO A 182 14.53 -16.24 -3.74
C PRO A 182 14.53 -16.43 -2.22
N ARG A 183 15.50 -17.20 -1.69
CA ARG A 183 15.55 -17.58 -0.27
C ARG A 183 15.36 -16.39 0.69
N TRP A 184 15.99 -15.26 0.39
CA TRP A 184 15.91 -14.06 1.22
C TRP A 184 14.52 -13.40 1.28
N LEU A 185 13.62 -13.77 0.33
CA LEU A 185 12.25 -13.24 0.26
C LEU A 185 11.18 -14.28 0.65
N GLN A 186 11.56 -15.54 0.87
CA GLN A 186 10.58 -16.57 1.31
C GLN A 186 9.96 -16.19 2.65
N GLY A 187 8.62 -16.29 2.74
CA GLY A 187 7.85 -15.83 3.89
C GLY A 187 7.71 -14.29 3.98
N GLY A 188 8.33 -13.57 3.05
CA GLY A 188 8.10 -12.15 2.82
C GLY A 188 6.97 -11.91 1.83
N THR A 189 6.91 -10.73 1.23
CA THR A 189 5.87 -10.35 0.25
C THR A 189 6.40 -9.30 -0.72
N THR A 190 5.71 -9.08 -1.83
CA THR A 190 5.95 -7.91 -2.69
C THR A 190 4.98 -6.80 -2.32
N MET A 191 5.42 -5.56 -2.39
CA MET A 191 4.57 -4.39 -2.17
C MET A 191 4.54 -3.53 -3.42
N VAL A 192 3.34 -3.16 -3.84
CA VAL A 192 3.12 -2.07 -4.80
C VAL A 192 2.49 -0.90 -4.07
N LEU A 193 3.03 0.27 -4.30
CA LEU A 193 2.52 1.53 -3.78
C LEU A 193 2.21 2.45 -4.96
N ARG A 194 0.98 2.98 -4.97
CA ARG A 194 0.54 3.97 -5.97
C ARG A 194 -0.04 5.18 -5.23
N ARG A 195 0.51 6.36 -5.49
CA ARG A 195 -0.10 7.62 -5.05
C ARG A 195 -1.07 8.05 -6.13
N ILE A 196 -2.36 8.00 -5.84
CA ILE A 196 -3.44 8.25 -6.80
C ILE A 196 -4.13 9.54 -6.40
N ALA A 197 -3.98 10.58 -7.22
CA ALA A 197 -4.72 11.83 -7.03
C ALA A 197 -6.20 11.61 -7.39
N MET A 198 -7.10 12.14 -6.56
CA MET A 198 -8.56 12.05 -6.71
C MET A 198 -9.10 13.45 -7.00
N ASN A 199 -9.76 13.62 -8.14
CA ASN A 199 -10.38 14.89 -8.52
C ASN A 199 -11.77 15.00 -7.87
N LEU A 200 -11.81 15.54 -6.64
CA LEU A 200 -13.05 15.67 -5.88
C LEU A 200 -14.02 16.66 -6.53
N GLU A 201 -13.49 17.72 -7.16
CA GLU A 201 -14.31 18.77 -7.80
C GLU A 201 -15.17 18.16 -8.92
N THR A 202 -14.54 17.48 -9.88
CA THR A 202 -15.29 16.87 -10.99
C THR A 202 -16.06 15.61 -10.59
N TRP A 203 -15.64 14.93 -9.50
CA TRP A 203 -16.44 13.84 -8.93
C TRP A 203 -17.76 14.35 -8.35
N GLU A 204 -17.78 15.53 -7.73
CA GLU A 204 -18.98 16.13 -7.18
C GLU A 204 -19.98 16.56 -8.26
N GLU A 205 -19.52 16.89 -9.47
CA GLU A 205 -20.36 17.19 -10.63
C GLU A 205 -21.10 15.97 -11.20
N ALA A 206 -20.58 14.75 -10.95
CA ALA A 206 -21.23 13.53 -11.41
C ALA A 206 -22.49 13.24 -10.58
N ASP A 207 -23.60 12.91 -11.26
CA ASP A 207 -24.83 12.50 -10.58
C ASP A 207 -24.67 11.13 -9.89
N PRO A 208 -25.55 10.78 -8.92
CA PRO A 208 -25.45 9.53 -8.17
C PRO A 208 -25.46 8.27 -9.04
N LEU A 209 -26.22 8.25 -10.12
CA LEU A 209 -26.28 7.10 -11.02
C LEU A 209 -24.95 6.90 -11.77
N THR A 210 -24.35 8.00 -12.25
CA THR A 210 -23.04 7.99 -12.88
C THR A 210 -21.95 7.47 -11.93
N ARG A 211 -21.96 7.92 -10.66
CA ARG A 211 -21.02 7.44 -9.63
C ARG A 211 -21.17 5.95 -9.36
N ASP A 212 -22.42 5.49 -9.15
CA ASP A 212 -22.72 4.08 -8.88
C ASP A 212 -22.37 3.18 -10.08
N THR A 213 -22.69 3.62 -11.31
CA THR A 213 -22.39 2.90 -12.56
C THR A 213 -20.88 2.79 -12.77
N SER A 214 -20.13 3.88 -12.56
CA SER A 214 -18.67 3.89 -12.72
C SER A 214 -17.98 2.93 -11.77
N LEU A 215 -18.47 2.80 -10.54
CA LEU A 215 -17.95 1.85 -9.58
C LEU A 215 -18.48 0.41 -9.81
N GLY A 216 -19.77 0.27 -10.19
CA GLY A 216 -20.51 -1.00 -10.22
C GLY A 216 -21.11 -1.38 -8.86
N ARG A 217 -21.10 -0.43 -7.89
CA ARG A 217 -21.64 -0.55 -6.53
C ARG A 217 -22.36 0.73 -6.13
N ARG A 218 -23.33 0.63 -5.25
CA ARG A 218 -23.99 1.79 -4.66
C ARG A 218 -23.06 2.49 -3.69
N GLN A 219 -22.96 3.78 -3.82
CA GLN A 219 -22.13 4.59 -2.88
C GLN A 219 -22.74 4.62 -1.47
N THR A 220 -24.07 4.54 -1.38
CA THR A 220 -24.79 4.65 -0.10
C THR A 220 -24.43 3.55 0.90
N ASP A 221 -24.44 2.29 0.46
CA ASP A 221 -24.27 1.11 1.31
C ASP A 221 -23.18 0.15 0.85
N GLY A 222 -22.48 0.45 -0.26
CA GLY A 222 -21.43 -0.38 -0.82
C GLY A 222 -21.90 -1.65 -1.51
N SER A 223 -23.22 -1.91 -1.59
CA SER A 223 -23.74 -3.12 -2.23
C SER A 223 -23.48 -3.10 -3.74
N PRO A 224 -23.18 -4.25 -4.38
CA PRO A 224 -23.17 -4.34 -5.85
C PRO A 224 -24.49 -3.88 -6.45
N LEU A 225 -24.50 -3.35 -7.66
CA LEU A 225 -25.75 -2.96 -8.35
C LEU A 225 -26.72 -4.16 -8.52
N THR A 226 -26.19 -5.38 -8.49
CA THR A 226 -26.93 -6.65 -8.55
C THR A 226 -27.21 -7.28 -7.18
N GLY A 227 -26.76 -6.66 -6.09
CA GLY A 227 -26.91 -7.14 -4.72
C GLY A 227 -27.72 -6.20 -3.83
N ARG A 228 -27.79 -6.55 -2.52
CA ARG A 228 -28.51 -5.79 -1.48
C ARG A 228 -27.66 -5.49 -0.26
N ALA A 229 -26.56 -6.22 -0.07
CA ALA A 229 -25.60 -6.03 1.03
C ALA A 229 -24.20 -5.77 0.46
N GLU A 230 -23.38 -5.05 1.18
CA GLU A 230 -21.99 -4.75 0.80
C GLU A 230 -21.19 -6.03 0.47
N THR A 231 -21.41 -7.08 1.23
CA THR A 231 -20.70 -8.37 1.10
C THR A 231 -21.23 -9.29 0.01
N ASP A 232 -22.33 -8.92 -0.66
CA ASP A 232 -22.85 -9.72 -1.77
C ASP A 232 -21.86 -9.79 -2.92
N ALA A 233 -21.77 -10.95 -3.55
CA ALA A 233 -20.96 -11.13 -4.75
C ALA A 233 -21.62 -10.41 -5.94
N PRO A 234 -20.88 -9.60 -6.72
CA PRO A 234 -21.42 -9.01 -7.92
C PRO A 234 -21.79 -10.08 -8.96
N ASP A 235 -23.03 -10.06 -9.46
CA ASP A 235 -23.44 -10.90 -10.60
C ASP A 235 -23.12 -10.15 -11.90
N LEU A 236 -22.00 -10.51 -12.52
CA LEU A 236 -21.54 -9.89 -13.76
C LEU A 236 -22.31 -10.36 -15.01
N ALA A 237 -23.14 -11.42 -14.89
CA ALA A 237 -23.96 -11.91 -15.98
C ALA A 237 -25.37 -11.28 -16.03
N ALA A 238 -25.77 -10.63 -14.92
CA ALA A 238 -27.09 -10.00 -14.82
C ALA A 238 -27.30 -8.92 -15.89
N THR A 239 -28.46 -8.97 -16.56
CA THR A 239 -28.89 -7.98 -17.55
C THR A 239 -30.18 -7.29 -17.13
N ASN A 240 -30.36 -6.06 -17.56
CA ASN A 240 -31.61 -5.30 -17.39
C ASN A 240 -32.68 -5.71 -18.41
N GLY A 241 -33.86 -5.10 -18.35
CA GLY A 241 -34.97 -5.38 -19.24
C GLY A 241 -34.70 -5.10 -20.74
N LEU A 242 -33.59 -4.45 -21.06
CA LEU A 242 -33.15 -4.18 -22.43
C LEU A 242 -32.04 -5.12 -22.88
N GLY A 243 -31.66 -6.09 -22.04
CA GLY A 243 -30.54 -7.02 -22.32
C GLY A 243 -29.15 -6.44 -22.10
N LEU A 244 -29.03 -5.22 -21.55
CA LEU A 244 -27.73 -4.60 -21.23
C LEU A 244 -27.24 -5.03 -19.86
N PRO A 245 -25.90 -5.16 -19.63
CA PRO A 245 -25.34 -5.51 -18.33
C PRO A 245 -25.83 -4.53 -17.23
N VAL A 246 -26.23 -5.05 -16.07
CA VAL A 246 -26.59 -4.23 -14.90
C VAL A 246 -25.33 -3.57 -14.31
N ILE A 247 -24.23 -4.31 -14.24
CA ILE A 247 -22.90 -3.79 -13.88
C ILE A 247 -22.18 -3.51 -15.20
N ASP A 248 -21.91 -2.24 -15.47
CA ASP A 248 -21.30 -1.78 -16.73
C ASP A 248 -19.98 -2.52 -17.03
N GLU A 249 -19.70 -2.75 -18.32
CA GLU A 249 -18.49 -3.47 -18.78
C GLU A 249 -17.19 -2.76 -18.38
N PHE A 250 -17.24 -1.44 -18.22
CA PHE A 250 -16.12 -0.58 -17.89
C PHE A 250 -16.15 -0.11 -16.43
N SER A 251 -17.09 -0.63 -15.62
CA SER A 251 -17.14 -0.32 -14.20
C SER A 251 -15.88 -0.85 -13.47
N HIS A 252 -15.44 -0.12 -12.45
CA HIS A 252 -14.27 -0.48 -11.67
C HIS A 252 -14.33 -1.91 -11.10
N VAL A 253 -15.47 -2.30 -10.54
CA VAL A 253 -15.68 -3.63 -9.97
C VAL A 253 -15.50 -4.70 -11.03
N ARG A 254 -16.16 -4.56 -12.19
CA ARG A 254 -16.04 -5.56 -13.27
C ARG A 254 -14.61 -5.66 -13.80
N ARG A 255 -13.92 -4.53 -14.01
CA ARG A 255 -12.55 -4.50 -14.52
C ARG A 255 -11.52 -5.00 -13.51
N SER A 256 -11.79 -4.85 -12.20
CA SER A 256 -10.91 -5.34 -11.14
C SER A 256 -11.07 -6.83 -10.82
N MET A 257 -12.22 -7.43 -11.15
CA MET A 257 -12.46 -8.85 -10.87
C MET A 257 -11.74 -9.74 -11.90
N PRO A 258 -11.21 -10.90 -11.47
CA PRO A 258 -10.65 -11.88 -12.39
C PRO A 258 -11.73 -12.43 -13.33
N HIS A 259 -11.37 -12.61 -14.61
CA HIS A 259 -12.30 -13.16 -15.63
C HIS A 259 -12.57 -14.66 -15.45
N GLU A 260 -11.68 -15.37 -14.78
CA GLU A 260 -11.80 -16.79 -14.44
C GLU A 260 -11.63 -16.94 -12.93
N LYS A 261 -12.09 -18.08 -12.38
CA LYS A 261 -11.96 -18.43 -10.96
C LYS A 261 -10.50 -18.62 -10.49
N GLU A 262 -9.52 -18.14 -11.26
CA GLU A 262 -8.13 -18.22 -10.88
C GLU A 262 -7.81 -17.22 -9.77
N LEU A 263 -7.30 -17.75 -8.66
CA LEU A 263 -6.82 -17.00 -7.48
C LEU A 263 -5.65 -16.04 -7.80
N ARG A 264 -5.11 -16.10 -9.02
CA ARG A 264 -3.87 -15.41 -9.43
C ARG A 264 -3.96 -13.90 -9.50
N ASP A 265 -5.18 -13.33 -9.57
CA ASP A 265 -5.39 -11.88 -9.70
C ASP A 265 -5.87 -11.24 -8.38
N ARG A 266 -5.57 -11.87 -7.25
CA ARG A 266 -5.91 -11.36 -5.91
C ARG A 266 -4.67 -10.84 -5.21
N PHE A 267 -4.84 -9.79 -4.41
CA PHE A 267 -3.80 -9.23 -3.54
C PHE A 267 -4.45 -8.58 -2.32
N LEU A 268 -3.69 -8.43 -1.24
CA LEU A 268 -4.14 -7.74 -0.02
C LEU A 268 -4.04 -6.23 -0.26
N ARG A 269 -5.17 -5.52 -0.18
CA ARG A 269 -5.22 -4.06 -0.26
C ARG A 269 -5.21 -3.46 1.14
N ARG A 270 -4.36 -2.47 1.34
CA ARG A 270 -4.25 -1.70 2.57
C ARG A 270 -4.16 -0.20 2.25
N PRO A 271 -5.17 0.38 1.58
CA PRO A 271 -5.15 1.77 1.16
C PRO A 271 -5.33 2.72 2.33
N TYR A 272 -4.82 3.95 2.16
CA TYR A 272 -5.02 5.08 3.06
C TYR A 272 -5.41 6.31 2.25
N ASN A 273 -6.32 7.12 2.77
CA ASN A 273 -6.58 8.43 2.20
C ASN A 273 -5.41 9.37 2.49
N TYR A 274 -5.16 10.32 1.62
CA TYR A 274 -4.34 11.48 1.94
C TYR A 274 -5.08 12.76 1.55
N ASP A 275 -4.81 13.85 2.28
CA ASP A 275 -5.33 15.18 2.02
C ASP A 275 -4.23 16.18 2.42
N ASP A 276 -3.39 16.46 1.46
CA ASP A 276 -2.24 17.33 1.63
C ASP A 276 -2.62 18.79 1.33
N PRO A 277 -1.86 19.79 1.78
CA PRO A 277 -2.10 21.18 1.41
C PRO A 277 -2.21 21.37 -0.10
N PRO A 278 -3.28 22.00 -0.61
CA PRO A 278 -3.44 22.24 -2.03
C PRO A 278 -2.43 23.28 -2.54
N ALA A 279 -2.04 23.15 -3.81
CA ALA A 279 -1.29 24.18 -4.49
C ALA A 279 -2.12 25.48 -4.62
N PRO A 280 -1.49 26.66 -4.73
CA PRO A 280 -2.21 27.91 -4.94
C PRO A 280 -3.21 27.82 -6.10
N GLY A 281 -4.46 28.24 -5.85
CA GLY A 281 -5.55 28.19 -6.84
C GLY A 281 -6.22 26.84 -7.03
N ARG A 282 -5.84 25.80 -6.26
CA ARG A 282 -6.54 24.51 -6.20
C ARG A 282 -7.34 24.42 -4.90
N LEU A 283 -8.47 23.72 -4.93
CA LEU A 283 -9.29 23.50 -3.73
C LEU A 283 -8.78 22.31 -2.91
N THR A 284 -8.22 21.29 -3.57
CA THR A 284 -7.82 20.05 -2.92
C THR A 284 -6.48 19.53 -3.44
N ASN A 285 -5.79 18.74 -2.63
CA ASN A 285 -4.70 17.86 -3.00
C ASN A 285 -4.93 16.51 -2.31
N ALA A 286 -6.08 15.94 -2.63
CA ALA A 286 -6.62 14.75 -2.01
C ALA A 286 -6.41 13.51 -2.89
N GLY A 287 -6.38 12.35 -2.26
CA GLY A 287 -6.26 11.10 -2.99
C GLY A 287 -6.14 9.87 -2.13
N LEU A 288 -5.73 8.80 -2.79
CA LEU A 288 -5.53 7.50 -2.19
C LEU A 288 -4.08 7.07 -2.31
N LEU A 289 -3.46 6.75 -1.19
CA LEU A 289 -2.24 5.97 -1.18
C LEU A 289 -2.65 4.50 -1.25
N PHE A 290 -2.68 3.97 -2.45
CA PHE A 290 -3.00 2.57 -2.70
C PHE A 290 -1.78 1.71 -2.40
N VAL A 291 -1.91 0.82 -1.43
CA VAL A 291 -0.88 -0.15 -1.03
C VAL A 291 -1.43 -1.55 -1.22
N ALA A 292 -0.72 -2.35 -2.00
CA ALA A 292 -1.05 -3.75 -2.28
C ALA A 292 0.10 -4.67 -1.90
N TYR A 293 -0.24 -5.81 -1.30
CA TYR A 293 0.70 -6.88 -0.97
C TYR A 293 0.29 -8.16 -1.66
N GLN A 294 1.24 -8.83 -2.29
CA GLN A 294 1.04 -10.06 -3.04
C GLN A 294 2.31 -10.92 -3.06
N ALA A 295 2.15 -12.22 -3.22
CA ALA A 295 3.27 -13.14 -3.35
C ALA A 295 4.05 -12.91 -4.65
N GLU A 296 3.35 -12.61 -5.75
CA GLU A 296 3.92 -12.37 -7.07
C GLU A 296 3.41 -11.05 -7.65
N LEU A 297 4.30 -10.23 -8.22
CA LEU A 297 3.93 -8.93 -8.78
C LEU A 297 2.87 -9.04 -9.90
N GLU A 298 2.86 -10.14 -10.63
CA GLU A 298 1.92 -10.36 -11.73
C GLU A 298 0.46 -10.35 -11.28
N GLN A 299 0.16 -10.73 -10.03
CA GLN A 299 -1.18 -10.64 -9.45
C GLN A 299 -1.72 -9.20 -9.52
N PHE A 300 -0.90 -8.22 -9.15
CA PHE A 300 -1.25 -6.80 -9.27
C PHE A 300 -1.29 -6.35 -10.73
N LEU A 301 -0.28 -6.73 -11.53
CA LEU A 301 -0.17 -6.28 -12.91
C LEU A 301 -1.33 -6.75 -13.79
N ALA A 302 -1.85 -7.96 -13.57
CA ALA A 302 -3.00 -8.48 -14.30
C ALA A 302 -4.24 -7.59 -14.10
N VAL A 303 -4.53 -7.20 -12.87
CA VAL A 303 -5.63 -6.28 -12.55
C VAL A 303 -5.34 -4.89 -13.10
N GLN A 304 -4.13 -4.36 -12.91
CA GLN A 304 -3.77 -3.01 -13.33
C GLN A 304 -3.87 -2.82 -14.85
N ARG A 305 -3.52 -3.83 -15.66
CA ARG A 305 -3.69 -3.77 -17.11
C ARG A 305 -5.15 -3.60 -17.50
N ARG A 306 -6.07 -4.40 -16.90
CA ARG A 306 -7.51 -4.28 -17.17
C ARG A 306 -8.07 -2.92 -16.78
N LEU A 307 -7.67 -2.40 -15.61
CA LEU A 307 -8.07 -1.07 -15.16
C LEU A 307 -7.52 0.04 -16.06
N ALA A 308 -6.25 -0.08 -16.50
CA ALA A 308 -5.65 0.91 -17.39
C ALA A 308 -6.27 0.94 -18.79
N GLU A 309 -6.80 -0.20 -19.26
CA GLU A 309 -7.42 -0.31 -20.56
C GLU A 309 -8.74 0.48 -20.66
N ALA A 310 -9.63 0.35 -19.67
CA ALA A 310 -10.97 0.91 -19.81
C ALA A 310 -11.77 0.99 -18.48
N ASP A 311 -11.20 1.45 -17.39
CA ASP A 311 -11.92 1.69 -16.15
C ASP A 311 -12.53 3.08 -16.14
N LEU A 312 -13.85 3.20 -15.96
CA LEU A 312 -14.58 4.47 -15.89
C LEU A 312 -14.08 5.36 -14.75
N LEU A 313 -13.59 4.77 -13.65
CA LEU A 313 -13.07 5.52 -12.52
C LEU A 313 -11.78 6.32 -12.86
N ASN A 314 -11.07 5.96 -13.93
CA ASN A 314 -9.94 6.72 -14.44
C ASN A 314 -10.29 8.16 -14.86
N THR A 315 -11.57 8.47 -15.06
CA THR A 315 -12.05 9.84 -15.32
C THR A 315 -11.72 10.79 -14.16
N TRP A 316 -11.74 10.29 -12.94
CA TRP A 316 -11.54 11.09 -11.71
C TRP A 316 -10.29 10.76 -10.93
N THR A 317 -9.55 9.72 -11.35
CA THR A 317 -8.33 9.28 -10.65
C THR A 317 -7.13 9.37 -11.56
N THR A 318 -6.00 9.83 -11.01
CA THR A 318 -4.72 9.90 -11.75
C THR A 318 -3.60 9.40 -10.86
N PRO A 319 -2.95 8.27 -11.18
CA PRO A 319 -1.74 7.86 -10.49
C PRO A 319 -0.59 8.82 -10.78
N ILE A 320 -0.07 9.45 -9.73
CA ILE A 320 1.03 10.44 -9.81
C ILE A 320 2.32 9.97 -9.13
N GLY A 321 2.27 8.85 -8.41
CA GLY A 321 3.44 8.21 -7.82
C GLY A 321 3.36 6.69 -7.91
N SER A 322 4.51 6.03 -8.02
CA SER A 322 4.59 4.57 -8.16
C SER A 322 5.88 4.03 -7.59
N ALA A 323 5.79 2.99 -6.74
CA ALA A 323 6.95 2.29 -6.23
C ALA A 323 6.67 0.80 -6.05
N VAL A 324 7.71 -0.01 -6.20
CA VAL A 324 7.69 -1.45 -5.93
C VAL A 324 8.81 -1.76 -4.95
N PHE A 325 8.48 -2.48 -3.89
CA PHE A 325 9.44 -2.94 -2.89
C PHE A 325 9.29 -4.43 -2.62
N ALA A 326 10.40 -5.08 -2.35
CA ALA A 326 10.41 -6.39 -1.73
C ALA A 326 10.34 -6.20 -0.21
N ILE A 327 9.46 -6.92 0.45
CA ILE A 327 9.29 -6.89 1.90
C ILE A 327 9.83 -8.21 2.45
N PRO A 328 11.01 -8.22 3.08
CA PRO A 328 11.54 -9.42 3.74
C PRO A 328 10.58 -9.91 4.83
N ARG A 329 10.66 -11.19 5.17
CA ARG A 329 9.96 -11.73 6.33
C ARG A 329 10.33 -11.00 7.62
N GLY A 330 9.45 -11.02 8.59
CA GLY A 330 9.72 -10.51 9.92
C GLY A 330 10.85 -11.28 10.61
N CYS A 331 11.54 -10.61 11.56
CA CYS A 331 12.63 -11.21 12.35
C CYS A 331 12.08 -12.08 13.48
N ARG A 332 12.78 -13.17 13.76
CA ARG A 332 12.70 -13.89 15.03
C ARG A 332 13.69 -13.31 16.04
N GLU A 333 13.55 -13.69 17.29
CA GLU A 333 14.54 -13.31 18.31
C GLU A 333 15.94 -13.76 17.89
N GLY A 334 16.91 -12.84 17.98
CA GLY A 334 18.30 -13.07 17.57
C GLY A 334 18.60 -12.90 16.08
N GLU A 335 17.58 -12.71 15.23
CA GLU A 335 17.78 -12.41 13.81
C GLU A 335 17.90 -10.91 13.54
N VAL A 336 18.49 -10.56 12.40
CA VAL A 336 18.54 -9.19 11.88
C VAL A 336 17.64 -9.08 10.65
N LEU A 337 16.90 -7.98 10.56
CA LEU A 337 16.02 -7.69 9.43
C LEU A 337 16.80 -7.79 8.11
N ALA A 338 16.21 -8.50 7.15
CA ALA A 338 16.77 -8.72 5.82
C ALA A 338 18.18 -9.38 5.82
N GLN A 339 18.59 -10.09 6.88
CA GLN A 339 19.92 -10.70 6.99
C GLN A 339 20.25 -11.65 5.84
N ASP A 340 19.25 -12.32 5.27
CA ASP A 340 19.44 -13.24 4.15
C ASP A 340 19.85 -12.55 2.83
N LEU A 341 19.95 -11.21 2.80
CA LEU A 341 20.49 -10.45 1.65
C LEU A 341 22.01 -10.60 1.51
N TRP A 342 22.71 -10.97 2.59
CA TRP A 342 24.18 -11.06 2.65
C TRP A 342 24.69 -12.34 3.35
N ALA A 343 23.80 -13.30 3.58
CA ALA A 343 24.14 -14.59 4.17
C ALA A 343 24.85 -15.52 3.19
#